data_6c2e25614ea4bd211669b336e0d88d53
#
_entry.id   6c2e25614ea4bd211669b336e0d88d53
#
_cell.length_a   1.000
_cell.length_b   1.000
_cell.length_c   1.000
_cell.angle_alpha   90.00
_cell.angle_beta   90.00
_cell.angle_gamma   90.00
#
_symmetry.space_group_name_H-M   'P 1'
#
loop_
_entity.id
_entity.type
_entity.pdbx_description
1 polymer ?
#
loop_
_entity_poly.entity_id
_entity_poly.type
_entity_poly.pdbx_seq_one_letter_code
_entity_poly.pdbx_strand_id
1 'polypeptide(L)'
;MNNINKLLVGIGIVAVFSGGAALTVTQSRERGTPVRLDVVVRQDLVETVTSSGNIRAGRVVGMSAEVSARVIELLVEEGDDVVADQLLLRLDPTQFDASVSRSEAQLSQARAQVSQQEASLERAVRDYERLKDLFDRDSLLVARQLLDNADTDVELALSQLESLRFGVEQAEASLDEANERLSKTLFRAQISGKVTRLNVEEGETVIVGTMNNAGSLVLTISELSQVEAVLEVDETDVPYINVGDSTLLELDAFPNQIFSGVVTEIGNSAIRPPSSSAGSGQAAAIDFEVVITMDDPPGGIRPDLSVTADIITATRENALAVPIIALTVRPSEEVESGTSASGQVGGDDRGTRGPISQPQSEDIEGVFIVQDGQVRFAPVEVGITGQEHFGVLTGVSEGDTIVAGPYQQIRELSTGDRVQELGENEELPDTESGFFGLFGGG
;
A
#
# COMPACT_ATOMS: atom_id res chain seq x y z
N MET A 1 55.22 69.21 33.93
CA MET A 1 54.41 69.00 32.67
C MET A 1 52.95 68.94 33.09
N ASN A 2 52.20 69.95 32.66
CA ASN A 2 50.88 70.31 33.20
C ASN A 2 49.78 69.28 32.92
N ASN A 3 48.89 69.14 33.88
CA ASN A 3 47.69 68.26 33.79
C ASN A 3 46.78 68.56 32.58
N ILE A 4 46.87 69.72 31.97
CA ILE A 4 46.15 70.15 30.77
C ILE A 4 46.59 69.38 29.53
N ASN A 5 47.88 69.03 29.40
CA ASN A 5 48.36 68.31 28.23
C ASN A 5 47.97 66.78 28.30
N LYS A 6 47.75 66.24 29.48
CA LYS A 6 47.20 64.88 29.63
C LYS A 6 45.71 64.81 29.28
N LEU A 7 44.98 65.83 29.56
CA LEU A 7 43.56 65.94 29.24
C LEU A 7 43.32 66.10 27.72
N LEU A 8 44.15 66.89 27.07
CA LEU A 8 44.10 67.11 25.61
C LEU A 8 44.48 65.84 24.83
N VAL A 9 45.46 65.07 25.32
CA VAL A 9 45.83 63.76 24.74
C VAL A 9 44.69 62.72 24.95
N GLY A 10 44.03 62.74 26.12
CA GLY A 10 42.89 61.88 26.39
C GLY A 10 41.69 62.13 25.47
N ILE A 11 41.36 63.42 25.24
CA ILE A 11 40.27 63.81 24.30
C ILE A 11 40.63 63.46 22.86
N GLY A 12 41.92 63.65 22.47
CA GLY A 12 42.39 63.27 21.15
C GLY A 12 42.25 61.73 20.87
N ILE A 13 42.57 60.89 21.85
CA ILE A 13 42.46 59.42 21.75
C ILE A 13 40.97 58.99 21.66
N VAL A 14 40.09 59.63 22.47
CA VAL A 14 38.64 59.31 22.40
C VAL A 14 38.04 59.76 21.06
N ALA A 15 38.44 60.95 20.51
CA ALA A 15 38.01 61.39 19.20
C ALA A 15 38.47 60.48 18.04
N VAL A 16 39.70 59.94 18.12
CA VAL A 16 40.22 58.95 17.13
C VAL A 16 39.49 57.61 17.23
N PHE A 17 39.22 57.15 18.45
CA PHE A 17 38.46 55.92 18.65
C PHE A 17 37.01 56.06 18.24
N SER A 18 36.33 57.16 18.54
CA SER A 18 34.97 57.40 18.11
C SER A 18 34.87 57.65 16.61
N GLY A 19 35.81 58.32 15.97
CA GLY A 19 35.92 58.50 14.53
C GLY A 19 36.23 57.18 13.80
N GLY A 20 37.10 56.38 14.35
CA GLY A 20 37.38 55.00 13.82
C GLY A 20 36.16 54.08 13.91
N ALA A 21 35.45 54.06 15.03
CA ALA A 21 34.24 53.27 15.22
C ALA A 21 33.10 53.76 14.30
N ALA A 22 32.96 55.08 14.09
CA ALA A 22 31.95 55.62 13.16
C ALA A 22 32.27 55.24 11.70
N LEU A 23 33.55 55.27 11.30
CA LEU A 23 33.99 54.87 9.95
C LEU A 23 33.82 53.39 9.69
N THR A 24 34.07 52.52 10.68
CA THR A 24 33.87 51.06 10.53
C THR A 24 32.39 50.72 10.46
N VAL A 25 31.51 51.36 11.20
CA VAL A 25 30.07 51.17 11.18
C VAL A 25 29.43 51.65 9.84
N THR A 26 29.94 52.72 9.24
CA THR A 26 29.47 53.19 7.92
C THR A 26 29.96 52.32 6.79
N GLN A 27 31.18 51.77 6.89
CA GLN A 27 31.72 50.88 5.85
C GLN A 27 31.15 49.45 5.90
N SER A 28 30.64 49.00 7.06
CA SER A 28 29.88 47.74 7.19
C SER A 28 28.47 47.82 6.61
N ARG A 29 27.86 48.97 6.49
CA ARG A 29 26.53 49.19 5.90
C ARG A 29 26.51 49.22 4.37
N GLU A 30 27.66 49.31 3.71
CA GLU A 30 27.77 49.28 2.24
C GLU A 30 27.98 47.84 1.68
N ARG A 31 28.29 46.87 2.52
CA ARG A 31 28.40 45.48 2.06
C ARG A 31 27.04 44.85 2.12
N GLY A 32 26.46 44.51 0.93
CA GLY A 32 25.20 43.76 0.83
C GLY A 32 25.31 42.40 1.52
N THR A 33 24.21 41.89 2.00
CA THR A 33 24.13 40.51 2.56
C THR A 33 24.54 39.49 1.49
N PRO A 34 25.54 38.64 1.75
CA PRO A 34 25.96 37.64 0.76
C PRO A 34 24.88 36.59 0.61
N VAL A 35 24.35 36.43 -0.61
CA VAL A 35 23.29 35.49 -0.93
C VAL A 35 23.59 34.76 -2.24
N ARG A 36 23.08 33.54 -2.37
CA ARG A 36 23.06 32.85 -3.63
C ARG A 36 21.87 33.31 -4.45
N LEU A 37 22.10 33.65 -5.69
CA LEU A 37 21.08 34.07 -6.63
C LEU A 37 20.75 32.95 -7.59
N ASP A 38 19.51 32.84 -8.02
CA ASP A 38 19.04 31.94 -9.06
C ASP A 38 18.06 32.68 -9.97
N VAL A 39 17.83 32.13 -11.16
CA VAL A 39 16.95 32.75 -12.15
C VAL A 39 15.73 31.87 -12.34
N VAL A 40 14.55 32.47 -12.28
CA VAL A 40 13.29 31.79 -12.56
C VAL A 40 13.26 31.35 -14.03
N VAL A 41 13.22 30.04 -14.24
CA VAL A 41 13.17 29.43 -15.57
C VAL A 41 11.90 28.60 -15.72
N ARG A 42 11.52 28.34 -16.96
CA ARG A 42 10.44 27.37 -17.23
C ARG A 42 11.02 25.99 -17.39
N GLN A 43 10.46 25.06 -16.63
CA GLN A 43 10.80 23.65 -16.76
C GLN A 43 9.57 22.78 -16.48
N ASP A 44 9.64 21.51 -16.91
CA ASP A 44 8.62 20.55 -16.60
C ASP A 44 8.79 20.07 -15.16
N LEU A 45 7.72 20.16 -14.39
CA LEU A 45 7.70 19.74 -13.00
C LEU A 45 6.81 18.52 -12.86
N VAL A 46 7.30 17.57 -12.09
CA VAL A 46 6.59 16.34 -11.75
C VAL A 46 6.47 16.28 -10.23
N GLU A 47 5.26 16.18 -9.75
CA GLU A 47 4.97 15.95 -8.34
C GLU A 47 4.90 14.45 -8.11
N THR A 48 5.64 13.97 -7.11
CA THR A 48 5.73 12.56 -6.80
C THR A 48 5.46 12.30 -5.33
N VAL A 49 4.74 11.24 -5.05
CA VAL A 49 4.61 10.66 -3.71
C VAL A 49 5.49 9.42 -3.66
N THR A 50 6.48 9.45 -2.78
CA THR A 50 7.39 8.32 -2.57
C THR A 50 6.89 7.46 -1.42
N SER A 51 6.71 6.17 -1.66
CA SER A 51 6.29 5.23 -0.63
C SER A 51 7.01 3.90 -0.77
N SER A 52 7.09 3.16 0.33
CA SER A 52 7.71 1.85 0.37
C SER A 52 6.68 0.75 0.61
N GLY A 53 7.03 -0.46 0.21
CA GLY A 53 6.15 -1.60 0.37
C GLY A 53 6.83 -2.91 -0.01
N ASN A 54 6.00 -3.88 -0.37
CA ASN A 54 6.46 -5.22 -0.72
C ASN A 54 5.86 -5.70 -2.04
N ILE A 55 6.62 -6.54 -2.72
CA ILE A 55 6.17 -7.22 -3.93
C ILE A 55 5.24 -8.38 -3.57
N ARG A 56 4.12 -8.45 -4.25
CA ARG A 56 3.15 -9.54 -4.18
C ARG A 56 2.93 -10.14 -5.57
N ALA A 57 2.72 -11.46 -5.65
CA ALA A 57 2.24 -12.08 -6.87
C ALA A 57 0.77 -11.69 -7.11
N GLY A 58 0.37 -11.44 -8.34
CA GLY A 58 -1.01 -11.07 -8.68
C GLY A 58 -2.03 -12.13 -8.30
N ARG A 59 -1.61 -13.41 -8.26
CA ARG A 59 -2.44 -14.51 -7.78
C ARG A 59 -1.65 -15.48 -6.93
N VAL A 60 -2.14 -15.71 -5.72
CA VAL A 60 -1.54 -16.64 -4.75
C VAL A 60 -2.59 -17.65 -4.31
N VAL A 61 -2.23 -18.92 -4.36
CA VAL A 61 -3.10 -20.01 -3.90
C VAL A 61 -2.37 -20.81 -2.83
N GLY A 62 -2.85 -20.71 -1.61
CA GLY A 62 -2.41 -21.57 -0.49
C GLY A 62 -3.20 -22.87 -0.48
N MET A 63 -2.52 -24.00 -0.57
CA MET A 63 -3.13 -25.32 -0.55
C MET A 63 -3.02 -25.94 0.84
N SER A 64 -4.16 -26.15 1.48
CA SER A 64 -4.26 -26.75 2.82
C SER A 64 -4.73 -28.19 2.74
N ALA A 65 -4.40 -28.97 3.76
CA ALA A 65 -4.84 -30.37 3.85
C ALA A 65 -6.37 -30.47 4.06
N GLU A 66 -7.04 -31.19 3.17
CA GLU A 66 -8.49 -31.50 3.26
C GLU A 66 -8.75 -32.86 3.93
N VAL A 67 -7.74 -33.72 4.00
CA VAL A 67 -7.77 -35.00 4.73
C VAL A 67 -6.52 -35.12 5.58
N SER A 68 -6.64 -35.75 6.74
CA SER A 68 -5.50 -36.01 7.62
C SER A 68 -4.83 -37.31 7.26
N ALA A 69 -3.57 -37.21 6.79
CA ALA A 69 -2.77 -38.39 6.45
C ALA A 69 -1.28 -38.04 6.41
N ARG A 70 -0.41 -39.02 6.28
CA ARG A 70 1.03 -38.84 6.16
C ARG A 70 1.43 -38.63 4.70
N VAL A 71 2.36 -37.68 4.47
CA VAL A 71 3.00 -37.49 3.16
C VAL A 71 3.90 -38.70 2.86
N ILE A 72 3.64 -39.40 1.76
CA ILE A 72 4.44 -40.56 1.34
C ILE A 72 5.36 -40.23 0.16
N GLU A 73 5.04 -39.20 -0.61
CA GLU A 73 5.80 -38.84 -1.79
C GLU A 73 5.65 -37.32 -2.02
N LEU A 74 6.76 -36.63 -2.21
CA LEU A 74 6.83 -35.22 -2.54
C LEU A 74 7.52 -35.08 -3.91
N LEU A 75 6.81 -34.53 -4.90
CA LEU A 75 7.22 -34.51 -6.30
C LEU A 75 7.71 -33.15 -6.76
N VAL A 76 7.70 -32.13 -5.86
CA VAL A 76 8.10 -30.76 -6.14
C VAL A 76 8.92 -30.18 -4.99
N GLU A 77 9.79 -29.23 -5.32
CA GLU A 77 10.59 -28.49 -4.38
C GLU A 77 10.17 -27.00 -4.40
N GLU A 78 10.59 -26.25 -3.37
CA GLU A 78 10.38 -24.80 -3.36
C GLU A 78 11.19 -24.14 -4.49
N GLY A 79 10.50 -23.36 -5.31
CA GLY A 79 11.07 -22.70 -6.48
C GLY A 79 10.76 -23.39 -7.81
N ASP A 80 10.12 -24.56 -7.81
CA ASP A 80 9.73 -25.26 -9.04
C ASP A 80 8.57 -24.58 -9.75
N ASP A 81 8.61 -24.62 -11.09
CA ASP A 81 7.51 -24.20 -11.94
C ASP A 81 6.54 -25.37 -12.16
N VAL A 82 5.26 -25.13 -11.89
CA VAL A 82 4.19 -26.13 -12.00
C VAL A 82 3.09 -25.66 -12.94
N VAL A 83 2.43 -26.63 -13.59
CA VAL A 83 1.25 -26.37 -14.43
C VAL A 83 -0.02 -26.84 -13.72
N ALA A 84 -1.14 -26.22 -14.06
CA ALA A 84 -2.44 -26.63 -13.50
C ALA A 84 -2.69 -28.13 -13.69
N ASP A 85 -3.26 -28.78 -12.68
CA ASP A 85 -3.54 -30.22 -12.56
C ASP A 85 -2.30 -31.14 -12.42
N GLN A 86 -1.09 -30.58 -12.37
CA GLN A 86 0.13 -31.33 -12.08
C GLN A 86 0.09 -31.92 -10.67
N LEU A 87 0.45 -33.22 -10.53
CA LEU A 87 0.58 -33.85 -9.21
C LEU A 87 1.80 -33.30 -8.47
N LEU A 88 1.59 -32.81 -7.26
CA LEU A 88 2.61 -32.15 -6.42
C LEU A 88 3.11 -33.03 -5.30
N LEU A 89 2.18 -33.70 -4.61
CA LEU A 89 2.50 -34.64 -3.55
C LEU A 89 1.37 -35.68 -3.39
N ARG A 90 1.70 -36.76 -2.71
CA ARG A 90 0.76 -37.85 -2.40
C ARG A 90 0.75 -38.13 -0.90
N LEU A 91 -0.45 -38.21 -0.35
CA LEU A 91 -0.69 -38.70 1.00
C LEU A 91 -0.92 -40.18 1.02
N ASP A 92 -0.78 -40.82 2.18
CA ASP A 92 -1.03 -42.25 2.39
C ASP A 92 -2.51 -42.59 2.12
N PRO A 93 -2.83 -43.32 1.03
CA PRO A 93 -4.20 -43.61 0.64
C PRO A 93 -4.78 -44.83 1.37
N THR A 94 -3.97 -45.59 2.12
CA THR A 94 -4.32 -46.93 2.62
C THR A 94 -5.66 -46.98 3.36
N GLN A 95 -5.93 -46.03 4.21
CA GLN A 95 -7.19 -45.96 4.96
C GLN A 95 -8.37 -45.60 4.05
N PHE A 96 -8.15 -44.73 3.07
CA PHE A 96 -9.17 -44.25 2.14
C PHE A 96 -9.52 -45.34 1.13
N ASP A 97 -8.55 -46.08 0.57
CA ASP A 97 -8.75 -47.22 -0.28
C ASP A 97 -9.57 -48.33 0.42
N ALA A 98 -9.28 -48.58 1.70
CA ALA A 98 -10.07 -49.51 2.49
C ALA A 98 -11.52 -49.01 2.70
N SER A 99 -11.75 -47.73 2.76
CA SER A 99 -13.09 -47.15 2.86
C SER A 99 -13.87 -47.28 1.56
N VAL A 100 -13.21 -46.98 0.42
CA VAL A 100 -13.78 -47.20 -0.93
C VAL A 100 -14.20 -48.66 -1.10
N SER A 101 -13.29 -49.61 -0.84
CA SER A 101 -13.57 -51.04 -0.97
C SER A 101 -14.75 -51.49 -0.10
N ARG A 102 -14.91 -50.91 1.10
CA ARG A 102 -16.05 -51.19 1.98
C ARG A 102 -17.36 -50.67 1.39
N SER A 103 -17.37 -49.46 0.85
CA SER A 103 -18.55 -48.83 0.23
C SER A 103 -18.94 -49.56 -1.06
N GLU A 104 -17.97 -50.01 -1.86
CA GLU A 104 -18.20 -50.85 -3.04
C GLU A 104 -18.88 -52.17 -2.68
N ALA A 105 -18.44 -52.83 -1.59
CA ALA A 105 -19.06 -54.04 -1.10
C ALA A 105 -20.51 -53.80 -0.63
N GLN A 106 -20.79 -52.66 0.03
CA GLN A 106 -22.13 -52.25 0.45
C GLN A 106 -23.05 -52.02 -0.76
N LEU A 107 -22.54 -51.30 -1.79
CA LEU A 107 -23.28 -51.09 -3.04
C LEU A 107 -23.61 -52.40 -3.74
N SER A 108 -22.64 -53.31 -3.82
CA SER A 108 -22.83 -54.65 -4.40
C SER A 108 -23.88 -55.44 -3.66
N GLN A 109 -23.93 -55.36 -2.33
CA GLN A 109 -24.96 -55.99 -1.49
C GLN A 109 -26.36 -55.38 -1.77
N ALA A 110 -26.45 -54.05 -1.83
CA ALA A 110 -27.74 -53.35 -2.11
C ALA A 110 -28.28 -53.74 -3.51
N ARG A 111 -27.41 -53.75 -4.51
CA ARG A 111 -27.78 -54.22 -5.88
C ARG A 111 -28.27 -55.67 -5.90
N ALA A 112 -27.64 -56.57 -5.15
CA ALA A 112 -28.07 -57.94 -5.03
C ALA A 112 -29.48 -58.07 -4.39
N GLN A 113 -29.78 -57.24 -3.39
CA GLN A 113 -31.12 -57.14 -2.78
C GLN A 113 -32.18 -56.69 -3.76
N VAL A 114 -31.90 -55.69 -4.58
CA VAL A 114 -32.77 -55.21 -5.66
C VAL A 114 -33.06 -56.33 -6.64
N SER A 115 -32.01 -57.04 -7.12
CA SER A 115 -32.18 -58.18 -8.05
C SER A 115 -33.00 -59.31 -7.45
N GLN A 116 -32.84 -59.59 -6.15
CA GLN A 116 -33.69 -60.59 -5.46
C GLN A 116 -35.14 -60.15 -5.42
N GLN A 117 -35.41 -58.83 -5.14
CA GLN A 117 -36.77 -58.30 -5.09
C GLN A 117 -37.40 -58.20 -6.48
N GLU A 118 -36.65 -57.89 -7.51
CA GLU A 118 -37.12 -57.94 -8.91
C GLU A 118 -37.65 -59.34 -9.29
N ALA A 119 -36.91 -60.40 -8.92
CA ALA A 119 -37.35 -61.76 -9.11
C ALA A 119 -38.60 -62.11 -8.29
N SER A 120 -38.79 -61.52 -7.10
CA SER A 120 -40.00 -61.68 -6.28
C SER A 120 -41.19 -60.96 -6.91
N LEU A 121 -41.01 -59.72 -7.39
CA LEU A 121 -42.02 -58.95 -8.12
C LEU A 121 -42.49 -59.71 -9.39
N GLU A 122 -41.50 -60.20 -10.17
CA GLU A 122 -41.82 -60.97 -11.38
C GLU A 122 -42.70 -62.21 -11.10
N ARG A 123 -42.44 -62.86 -9.94
CA ARG A 123 -43.27 -63.97 -9.48
C ARG A 123 -44.71 -63.51 -9.14
N ALA A 124 -44.83 -62.42 -8.37
CA ALA A 124 -46.12 -61.86 -7.96
C ALA A 124 -46.98 -61.43 -9.20
N VAL A 125 -46.33 -60.78 -10.17
CA VAL A 125 -46.95 -60.38 -11.44
C VAL A 125 -47.44 -61.58 -12.24
N ARG A 126 -46.62 -62.64 -12.40
CA ARG A 126 -47.04 -63.86 -13.09
C ARG A 126 -48.19 -64.54 -12.39
N ASP A 127 -48.24 -64.60 -11.06
CA ASP A 127 -49.37 -65.15 -10.32
C ASP A 127 -50.64 -64.35 -10.48
N TYR A 128 -50.58 -63.00 -10.44
CA TYR A 128 -51.67 -62.10 -10.71
C TYR A 128 -52.23 -62.28 -12.14
N GLU A 129 -51.37 -62.25 -13.15
CA GLU A 129 -51.73 -62.43 -14.56
C GLU A 129 -52.46 -63.75 -14.81
N ARG A 130 -51.97 -64.85 -14.20
CA ARG A 130 -52.58 -66.16 -14.28
C ARG A 130 -53.99 -66.13 -13.66
N LEU A 131 -54.18 -65.55 -12.48
CA LEU A 131 -55.50 -65.45 -11.84
C LEU A 131 -56.45 -64.59 -12.61
N LYS A 132 -55.95 -63.46 -13.16
CA LYS A 132 -56.70 -62.53 -14.00
C LYS A 132 -57.17 -63.19 -15.30
N ASP A 133 -56.35 -63.90 -15.99
CA ASP A 133 -56.70 -64.68 -17.20
C ASP A 133 -57.79 -65.73 -16.92
N LEU A 134 -57.75 -66.41 -15.75
CA LEU A 134 -58.76 -67.36 -15.35
C LEU A 134 -60.08 -66.71 -15.03
N PHE A 135 -60.07 -65.55 -14.32
CA PHE A 135 -61.25 -64.78 -13.99
C PHE A 135 -61.91 -64.16 -15.22
N ASP A 136 -61.14 -63.64 -16.18
CA ASP A 136 -61.63 -63.08 -17.44
C ASP A 136 -62.26 -64.15 -18.36
N ARG A 137 -61.85 -65.42 -18.30
CA ARG A 137 -62.46 -66.51 -19.02
C ARG A 137 -63.77 -66.99 -18.38
N ASP A 138 -63.83 -67.12 -17.08
CA ASP A 138 -65.01 -67.41 -16.32
C ASP A 138 -64.88 -66.94 -14.86
N SER A 139 -65.66 -65.98 -14.49
CA SER A 139 -65.67 -65.35 -13.16
C SER A 139 -66.07 -66.29 -12.01
N LEU A 140 -66.58 -67.49 -12.34
CA LEU A 140 -66.92 -68.53 -11.35
C LEU A 140 -65.73 -69.39 -11.00
N LEU A 141 -64.62 -69.41 -11.78
CA LEU A 141 -63.43 -70.19 -11.56
C LEU A 141 -62.49 -69.65 -10.51
N VAL A 142 -62.51 -68.36 -10.27
CA VAL A 142 -61.65 -67.61 -9.30
C VAL A 142 -62.46 -66.72 -8.45
N ALA A 143 -62.35 -66.80 -7.13
CA ALA A 143 -62.95 -65.85 -6.22
C ALA A 143 -62.31 -64.47 -6.40
N ARG A 144 -63.12 -63.41 -6.51
CA ARG A 144 -62.63 -62.03 -6.68
C ARG A 144 -61.63 -61.61 -5.61
N GLN A 145 -61.84 -62.07 -4.36
CA GLN A 145 -60.90 -61.86 -3.26
C GLN A 145 -59.50 -62.38 -3.53
N LEU A 146 -59.35 -63.51 -4.26
CA LEU A 146 -58.02 -64.02 -4.61
C LEU A 146 -57.30 -63.15 -5.63
N LEU A 147 -58.06 -62.57 -6.57
CA LEU A 147 -57.50 -61.64 -7.53
C LEU A 147 -57.06 -60.32 -6.84
N ASP A 148 -57.91 -59.78 -5.96
CA ASP A 148 -57.64 -58.56 -5.21
C ASP A 148 -56.42 -58.76 -4.27
N ASN A 149 -56.27 -59.96 -3.67
CA ASN A 149 -55.07 -60.25 -2.86
C ASN A 149 -53.79 -60.32 -3.71
N ALA A 150 -53.86 -60.93 -4.92
CA ALA A 150 -52.69 -61.02 -5.81
C ALA A 150 -52.31 -59.65 -6.35
N ASP A 151 -53.27 -58.76 -6.60
CA ASP A 151 -53.00 -57.35 -6.97
C ASP A 151 -52.28 -56.60 -5.83
N THR A 152 -52.77 -56.78 -4.61
CA THR A 152 -52.12 -56.19 -3.42
C THR A 152 -50.70 -56.72 -3.23
N ASP A 153 -50.45 -58.03 -3.52
CA ASP A 153 -49.10 -58.64 -3.43
C ASP A 153 -48.14 -58.02 -4.47
N VAL A 154 -48.64 -57.65 -5.67
CA VAL A 154 -47.86 -56.94 -6.70
C VAL A 154 -47.54 -55.52 -6.21
N GLU A 155 -48.53 -54.74 -5.68
CA GLU A 155 -48.32 -53.41 -5.12
C GLU A 155 -47.27 -53.41 -3.97
N LEU A 156 -47.37 -54.40 -3.07
CA LEU A 156 -46.41 -54.59 -1.99
C LEU A 156 -44.99 -54.88 -2.50
N ALA A 157 -44.89 -55.78 -3.51
CA ALA A 157 -43.60 -56.10 -4.11
C ALA A 157 -42.99 -54.95 -4.87
N LEU A 158 -43.80 -54.09 -5.55
CA LEU A 158 -43.36 -52.83 -6.18
C LEU A 158 -42.85 -51.84 -5.15
N SER A 159 -43.65 -51.55 -4.11
CA SER A 159 -43.26 -50.63 -3.06
C SER A 159 -41.95 -51.08 -2.35
N GLN A 160 -41.78 -52.37 -2.14
CA GLN A 160 -40.55 -52.92 -1.58
C GLN A 160 -39.35 -52.78 -2.54
N LEU A 161 -39.59 -52.96 -3.85
CA LEU A 161 -38.55 -52.75 -4.87
C LEU A 161 -38.10 -51.29 -4.91
N GLU A 162 -39.04 -50.36 -4.88
CA GLU A 162 -38.77 -48.94 -4.85
C GLU A 162 -37.94 -48.58 -3.60
N SER A 163 -38.31 -49.07 -2.42
CA SER A 163 -37.55 -48.90 -1.18
C SER A 163 -36.10 -49.39 -1.28
N LEU A 164 -35.89 -50.56 -1.91
CA LEU A 164 -34.55 -51.12 -2.11
C LEU A 164 -33.75 -50.34 -3.13
N ARG A 165 -34.37 -49.75 -4.15
CA ARG A 165 -33.72 -48.88 -5.12
C ARG A 165 -33.18 -47.60 -4.44
N PHE A 166 -33.93 -47.00 -3.51
CA PHE A 166 -33.41 -45.93 -2.66
C PHE A 166 -32.23 -46.36 -1.80
N GLY A 167 -32.23 -47.65 -1.38
CA GLY A 167 -31.07 -48.23 -0.70
C GLY A 167 -29.83 -48.32 -1.58
N VAL A 168 -29.99 -48.56 -2.88
CA VAL A 168 -28.87 -48.55 -3.84
C VAL A 168 -28.35 -47.10 -4.01
N GLU A 169 -29.23 -46.13 -4.22
CA GLU A 169 -28.88 -44.72 -4.34
C GLU A 169 -28.11 -44.24 -3.11
N GLN A 170 -28.54 -44.60 -1.91
CA GLN A 170 -27.84 -44.30 -0.66
C GLN A 170 -26.44 -44.91 -0.64
N ALA A 171 -26.28 -46.16 -1.12
CA ALA A 171 -24.98 -46.85 -1.16
C ALA A 171 -24.05 -46.25 -2.23
N GLU A 172 -24.61 -45.80 -3.37
CA GLU A 172 -23.88 -45.08 -4.41
C GLU A 172 -23.35 -43.76 -3.88
N ALA A 173 -24.18 -42.94 -3.23
CA ALA A 173 -23.77 -41.70 -2.59
C ALA A 173 -22.65 -41.92 -1.55
N SER A 174 -22.70 -43.00 -0.80
CA SER A 174 -21.65 -43.37 0.17
C SER A 174 -20.33 -43.80 -0.51
N LEU A 175 -20.40 -44.43 -1.68
CA LEU A 175 -19.23 -44.74 -2.48
C LEU A 175 -18.61 -43.49 -3.08
N ASP A 176 -19.42 -42.59 -3.61
CA ASP A 176 -18.95 -41.34 -4.18
C ASP A 176 -18.24 -40.45 -3.10
N GLU A 177 -18.81 -40.41 -1.89
CA GLU A 177 -18.14 -39.71 -0.76
C GLU A 177 -16.77 -40.37 -0.42
N ALA A 178 -16.68 -41.71 -0.46
CA ALA A 178 -15.42 -42.39 -0.18
C ALA A 178 -14.38 -42.12 -1.29
N ASN A 179 -14.79 -42.10 -2.55
CA ASN A 179 -13.94 -41.77 -3.69
C ASN A 179 -13.46 -40.32 -3.62
N GLU A 180 -14.34 -39.37 -3.26
CA GLU A 180 -13.98 -37.98 -3.09
C GLU A 180 -12.91 -37.79 -2.01
N ARG A 181 -13.04 -38.49 -0.87
CA ARG A 181 -12.01 -38.48 0.17
C ARG A 181 -10.70 -39.11 -0.27
N LEU A 182 -10.74 -40.15 -1.09
CA LEU A 182 -9.55 -40.76 -1.68
C LEU A 182 -8.87 -39.76 -2.66
N SER A 183 -9.64 -39.08 -3.51
CA SER A 183 -9.10 -38.11 -4.45
C SER A 183 -8.32 -37.02 -3.76
N LYS A 184 -8.76 -36.59 -2.54
CA LYS A 184 -8.11 -35.58 -1.70
C LYS A 184 -6.78 -36.00 -1.10
N THR A 185 -6.37 -37.27 -1.29
CA THR A 185 -5.01 -37.70 -0.95
C THR A 185 -3.97 -37.35 -2.02
N LEU A 186 -4.42 -36.90 -3.20
CA LEU A 186 -3.58 -36.48 -4.30
C LEU A 186 -3.64 -34.95 -4.42
N PHE A 187 -2.56 -34.27 -4.06
CA PHE A 187 -2.46 -32.82 -4.21
C PHE A 187 -2.07 -32.44 -5.62
N ARG A 188 -2.96 -31.73 -6.31
CA ARG A 188 -2.73 -31.23 -7.66
C ARG A 188 -2.75 -29.73 -7.69
N ALA A 189 -1.89 -29.12 -8.51
CA ALA A 189 -1.82 -27.69 -8.69
C ALA A 189 -3.16 -27.13 -9.18
N GLN A 190 -3.72 -26.16 -8.46
CA GLN A 190 -4.97 -25.49 -8.85
C GLN A 190 -4.74 -24.44 -9.93
N ILE A 191 -3.53 -23.87 -9.99
CA ILE A 191 -3.11 -22.87 -10.98
C ILE A 191 -1.72 -23.25 -11.50
N SER A 192 -1.38 -22.73 -12.69
CA SER A 192 0.01 -22.73 -13.15
C SER A 192 0.77 -21.60 -12.48
N GLY A 193 2.03 -21.83 -12.12
CA GLY A 193 2.84 -20.85 -11.44
C GLY A 193 4.07 -21.48 -10.80
N LYS A 194 4.64 -20.78 -9.82
CA LYS A 194 5.82 -21.22 -9.07
C LYS A 194 5.45 -21.61 -7.65
N VAL A 195 6.01 -22.71 -7.15
CA VAL A 195 5.93 -23.09 -5.73
C VAL A 195 6.77 -22.10 -4.93
N THR A 196 6.11 -21.16 -4.25
CA THR A 196 6.80 -20.10 -3.49
C THR A 196 7.05 -20.47 -2.05
N ARG A 197 6.30 -21.42 -1.52
CA ARG A 197 6.48 -21.93 -0.16
C ARG A 197 6.06 -23.40 -0.07
N LEU A 198 6.88 -24.20 0.58
CA LEU A 198 6.62 -25.59 0.87
C LEU A 198 6.76 -25.81 2.38
N ASN A 199 5.65 -26.16 3.06
CA ASN A 199 5.61 -26.21 4.53
C ASN A 199 5.58 -27.65 5.06
N VAL A 200 5.78 -28.66 4.21
CA VAL A 200 5.71 -30.07 4.60
C VAL A 200 6.90 -30.85 4.06
N GLU A 201 7.29 -31.89 4.77
CA GLU A 201 8.34 -32.81 4.39
C GLU A 201 7.79 -34.24 4.17
N GLU A 202 8.52 -35.05 3.42
CA GLU A 202 8.18 -36.48 3.23
C GLU A 202 8.22 -37.21 4.58
N GLY A 203 7.17 -37.97 4.88
CA GLY A 203 6.99 -38.63 6.17
C GLY A 203 6.23 -37.85 7.23
N GLU A 204 6.01 -36.59 7.04
CA GLU A 204 5.23 -35.72 7.96
C GLU A 204 3.73 -36.02 7.86
N THR A 205 3.00 -35.81 8.95
CA THR A 205 1.55 -35.97 8.98
C THR A 205 0.87 -34.61 8.89
N VAL A 206 0.07 -34.40 7.84
CA VAL A 206 -0.78 -33.23 7.67
C VAL A 206 -2.13 -33.44 8.35
N ILE A 207 -2.69 -32.37 8.88
CA ILE A 207 -3.98 -32.38 9.59
C ILE A 207 -4.95 -31.38 8.98
N VAL A 208 -6.23 -31.72 8.96
CA VAL A 208 -7.32 -30.84 8.54
C VAL A 208 -7.55 -29.76 9.59
N GLY A 209 -7.82 -28.53 9.14
CA GLY A 209 -8.23 -27.45 10.03
C GLY A 209 -9.56 -27.71 10.73
N THR A 210 -9.65 -27.26 11.97
CA THR A 210 -10.87 -27.27 12.77
C THR A 210 -11.18 -25.86 13.23
N MET A 211 -12.38 -25.63 13.84
CA MET A 211 -12.75 -24.30 14.34
C MET A 211 -11.75 -23.71 15.35
N ASN A 212 -10.99 -24.56 16.03
CA ASN A 212 -10.05 -24.13 17.08
C ASN A 212 -8.57 -24.29 16.68
N ASN A 213 -8.29 -24.85 15.50
CA ASN A 213 -6.93 -25.10 15.01
C ASN A 213 -6.87 -24.89 13.51
N ALA A 214 -5.93 -24.04 13.06
CA ALA A 214 -5.66 -23.91 11.65
C ALA A 214 -5.13 -25.24 11.10
N GLY A 215 -5.64 -25.69 9.95
CA GLY A 215 -5.12 -26.85 9.25
C GLY A 215 -3.69 -26.65 8.76
N SER A 216 -3.04 -27.75 8.40
CA SER A 216 -1.71 -27.67 7.78
C SER A 216 -1.82 -27.00 6.42
N LEU A 217 -1.22 -25.81 6.28
CA LEU A 217 -0.91 -25.22 4.97
C LEU A 217 0.24 -26.05 4.39
N VAL A 218 -0.01 -26.74 3.29
CA VAL A 218 0.91 -27.69 2.69
C VAL A 218 1.93 -26.98 1.82
N LEU A 219 1.45 -26.19 0.87
CA LEU A 219 2.28 -25.41 -0.04
C LEU A 219 1.52 -24.19 -0.57
N THR A 220 2.28 -23.25 -1.15
CA THR A 220 1.72 -22.05 -1.79
C THR A 220 2.23 -21.98 -3.22
N ILE A 221 1.33 -21.77 -4.17
CA ILE A 221 1.64 -21.55 -5.58
C ILE A 221 1.31 -20.08 -5.89
N SER A 222 2.27 -19.39 -6.50
CA SER A 222 2.12 -17.99 -6.90
C SER A 222 2.28 -17.85 -8.41
N GLU A 223 1.38 -17.12 -9.03
CA GLU A 223 1.46 -16.75 -10.43
C GLU A 223 2.29 -15.45 -10.54
N LEU A 224 3.51 -15.57 -11.08
CA LEU A 224 4.47 -14.47 -11.21
C LEU A 224 4.44 -13.81 -12.61
N SER A 225 3.46 -14.14 -13.44
CA SER A 225 3.23 -13.48 -14.73
C SER A 225 2.71 -12.05 -14.56
N GLN A 226 1.95 -11.82 -13.50
CA GLN A 226 1.54 -10.50 -13.04
C GLN A 226 2.07 -10.31 -11.62
N VAL A 227 2.77 -9.21 -11.43
CA VAL A 227 3.38 -8.86 -10.16
C VAL A 227 2.85 -7.50 -9.73
N GLU A 228 2.50 -7.41 -8.48
CA GLU A 228 1.97 -6.20 -7.85
C GLU A 228 2.96 -5.70 -6.78
N ALA A 229 3.14 -4.40 -6.72
CA ALA A 229 3.75 -3.73 -5.59
C ALA A 229 2.65 -3.21 -4.67
N VAL A 230 2.68 -3.62 -3.42
CA VAL A 230 1.73 -3.18 -2.39
C VAL A 230 2.45 -2.20 -1.49
N LEU A 231 2.06 -0.94 -1.58
CA LEU A 231 2.68 0.17 -0.87
C LEU A 231 1.87 0.57 0.35
N GLU A 232 2.56 1.05 1.38
CA GLU A 232 1.97 1.66 2.57
C GLU A 232 2.12 3.19 2.44
N VAL A 233 1.03 3.89 2.11
CA VAL A 233 1.01 5.34 1.87
C VAL A 233 0.35 6.06 3.04
N ASP A 234 0.96 7.17 3.50
CA ASP A 234 0.44 7.99 4.59
C ASP A 234 -0.92 8.64 4.25
N GLU A 235 -1.77 8.82 5.26
CA GLU A 235 -3.10 9.44 5.14
C GLU A 235 -3.06 10.82 4.46
N THR A 236 -1.95 11.56 4.62
CA THR A 236 -1.81 12.91 4.05
C THR A 236 -1.57 12.90 2.55
N ASP A 237 -1.00 11.82 2.01
CA ASP A 237 -0.59 11.70 0.61
C ASP A 237 -1.61 10.97 -0.25
N VAL A 238 -2.38 10.05 0.34
CA VAL A 238 -3.42 9.27 -0.38
C VAL A 238 -4.41 10.12 -1.19
N PRO A 239 -4.88 11.32 -0.71
CA PRO A 239 -5.83 12.13 -1.48
C PRO A 239 -5.30 12.64 -2.82
N TYR A 240 -3.99 12.66 -3.02
CA TYR A 240 -3.36 13.11 -4.26
C TYR A 240 -3.15 12.00 -5.27
N ILE A 241 -3.27 10.74 -4.87
CA ILE A 241 -3.06 9.56 -5.72
C ILE A 241 -4.38 9.17 -6.39
N ASN A 242 -4.31 8.84 -7.68
CA ASN A 242 -5.45 8.36 -8.45
C ASN A 242 -5.15 7.01 -9.10
N VAL A 243 -6.19 6.21 -9.26
CA VAL A 243 -6.10 4.98 -10.07
C VAL A 243 -5.77 5.36 -11.51
N GLY A 244 -4.70 4.78 -12.04
CA GLY A 244 -4.17 5.08 -13.37
C GLY A 244 -2.91 5.94 -13.36
N ASP A 245 -2.47 6.44 -12.20
CA ASP A 245 -1.22 7.20 -12.08
C ASP A 245 -0.02 6.30 -12.42
N SER A 246 0.91 6.85 -13.18
CA SER A 246 2.15 6.17 -13.55
C SER A 246 3.13 6.16 -12.39
N THR A 247 3.86 5.07 -12.24
CA THR A 247 4.80 4.90 -11.13
C THR A 247 6.16 4.41 -11.62
N LEU A 248 7.19 4.82 -10.91
CA LEU A 248 8.55 4.31 -11.05
C LEU A 248 8.85 3.47 -9.81
N LEU A 249 9.27 2.22 -10.03
CA LEU A 249 9.49 1.22 -8.98
C LEU A 249 10.97 0.87 -8.92
N GLU A 250 11.53 0.97 -7.74
CA GLU A 250 12.89 0.54 -7.44
C GLU A 250 12.85 -0.63 -6.45
N LEU A 251 13.39 -1.77 -6.88
CA LEU A 251 13.47 -2.97 -6.06
C LEU A 251 14.86 -3.09 -5.44
N ASP A 252 14.95 -3.27 -4.13
CA ASP A 252 16.23 -3.43 -3.41
C ASP A 252 17.06 -4.61 -3.94
N ALA A 253 16.39 -5.65 -4.43
CA ALA A 253 17.03 -6.84 -4.99
C ALA A 253 17.64 -6.61 -6.40
N PHE A 254 17.26 -5.55 -7.10
CA PHE A 254 17.70 -5.23 -8.46
C PHE A 254 18.23 -3.78 -8.54
N PRO A 255 19.36 -3.48 -7.89
CA PRO A 255 19.91 -2.13 -7.84
C PRO A 255 20.24 -1.64 -9.26
N ASN A 256 20.00 -0.36 -9.51
CA ASN A 256 20.19 0.34 -10.79
C ASN A 256 19.20 -0.08 -11.91
N GLN A 257 18.09 -0.70 -11.58
CA GLN A 257 17.00 -0.96 -12.51
C GLN A 257 15.74 -0.29 -12.00
N ILE A 258 15.13 0.54 -12.84
CA ILE A 258 13.86 1.19 -12.56
C ILE A 258 12.81 0.49 -13.42
N PHE A 259 11.71 0.10 -12.78
CA PHE A 259 10.58 -0.55 -13.44
C PHE A 259 9.42 0.42 -13.51
N SER A 260 8.59 0.31 -14.55
CA SER A 260 7.36 1.06 -14.66
C SER A 260 6.18 0.25 -14.14
N GLY A 261 5.18 0.96 -13.66
CA GLY A 261 3.93 0.40 -13.23
C GLY A 261 2.82 1.44 -13.22
N VAL A 262 1.62 0.98 -12.94
CA VAL A 262 0.41 1.83 -12.87
C VAL A 262 -0.35 1.51 -11.59
N VAL A 263 -0.86 2.54 -10.91
CA VAL A 263 -1.75 2.38 -9.76
C VAL A 263 -3.06 1.73 -10.21
N THR A 264 -3.35 0.55 -9.69
CA THR A 264 -4.56 -0.23 -10.03
C THR A 264 -5.63 -0.19 -8.96
N GLU A 265 -5.23 -0.08 -7.70
CA GLU A 265 -6.16 -0.07 -6.57
C GLU A 265 -5.64 0.84 -5.45
N ILE A 266 -6.56 1.53 -4.78
CA ILE A 266 -6.31 2.32 -3.58
C ILE A 266 -7.23 1.82 -2.48
N GLY A 267 -6.67 1.39 -1.37
CA GLY A 267 -7.41 0.85 -0.23
C GLY A 267 -8.36 1.88 0.38
N ASN A 268 -9.59 1.48 0.64
CA ASN A 268 -10.62 2.34 1.25
C ASN A 268 -10.55 2.39 2.79
N SER A 269 -9.66 1.62 3.39
CA SER A 269 -9.49 1.54 4.85
C SER A 269 -8.02 1.55 5.21
N ALA A 270 -7.70 2.17 6.34
CA ALA A 270 -6.35 2.13 6.87
C ALA A 270 -5.93 0.69 7.19
N ILE A 271 -4.67 0.35 6.92
CA ILE A 271 -4.06 -0.96 7.21
C ILE A 271 -4.16 -1.26 8.71
N ARG A 272 -3.94 -0.23 9.55
CA ARG A 272 -4.10 -0.30 11.01
C ARG A 272 -5.09 0.75 11.48
N PRO A 273 -6.33 0.37 11.77
CA PRO A 273 -7.30 1.34 12.25
C PRO A 273 -6.89 1.91 13.62
N PRO A 274 -7.16 3.19 13.89
CA PRO A 274 -6.77 3.87 15.14
C PRO A 274 -7.23 3.18 16.42
N SER A 275 -8.32 2.40 16.34
CA SER A 275 -8.87 1.62 17.46
C SER A 275 -7.98 0.47 17.93
N SER A 276 -7.04 -0.01 17.12
CA SER A 276 -6.13 -1.11 17.47
C SER A 276 -4.94 -0.66 18.32
N SER A 277 -4.62 0.64 18.35
CA SER A 277 -3.47 1.21 19.08
C SER A 277 -3.81 1.78 20.45
N ALA A 278 -5.06 1.67 20.92
CA ALA A 278 -5.53 2.23 22.21
C ALA A 278 -4.82 1.68 23.46
N GLY A 279 -3.89 0.73 23.33
CA GLY A 279 -3.14 0.13 24.45
C GLY A 279 -1.66 0.52 24.57
N SER A 280 -1.05 1.16 23.58
CA SER A 280 0.41 1.37 23.54
C SER A 280 0.88 2.82 23.74
N GLY A 281 -0.04 3.78 23.83
CA GLY A 281 0.31 5.19 24.12
C GLY A 281 1.12 5.92 23.02
N GLN A 282 1.37 5.29 21.87
CA GLN A 282 1.95 5.91 20.69
C GLN A 282 0.88 6.05 19.60
N ALA A 283 0.73 7.26 19.06
CA ALA A 283 -0.04 7.45 17.84
C ALA A 283 0.66 6.64 16.73
N ALA A 284 0.04 5.56 16.28
CA ALA A 284 0.51 4.83 15.11
C ALA A 284 0.20 5.67 13.87
N ALA A 285 1.11 5.69 12.91
CA ALA A 285 0.85 6.25 11.58
C ALA A 285 -0.38 5.56 10.97
N ILE A 286 -1.17 6.33 10.25
CA ILE A 286 -2.36 5.83 9.55
C ILE A 286 -1.96 5.68 8.09
N ASP A 287 -1.68 4.44 7.69
CA ASP A 287 -1.25 4.12 6.34
C ASP A 287 -2.38 3.42 5.56
N PHE A 288 -2.44 3.68 4.27
CA PHE A 288 -3.38 3.06 3.34
C PHE A 288 -2.63 2.19 2.34
N GLU A 289 -3.25 1.08 1.95
CA GLU A 289 -2.70 0.19 0.94
C GLU A 289 -2.94 0.78 -0.45
N VAL A 290 -1.86 0.92 -1.23
CA VAL A 290 -1.92 1.29 -2.65
C VAL A 290 -1.27 0.18 -3.46
N VAL A 291 -2.01 -0.37 -4.43
CA VAL A 291 -1.56 -1.48 -5.28
C VAL A 291 -1.17 -0.95 -6.65
N ILE A 292 0.04 -1.30 -7.06
CA ILE A 292 0.61 -0.95 -8.35
C ILE A 292 0.88 -2.23 -9.13
N THR A 293 0.37 -2.34 -10.33
CA THR A 293 0.72 -3.44 -11.23
C THR A 293 1.97 -3.07 -12.01
N MET A 294 2.98 -3.93 -11.98
CA MET A 294 4.21 -3.78 -12.77
C MET A 294 3.97 -4.16 -14.23
N ASP A 295 4.49 -3.35 -15.17
CA ASP A 295 4.30 -3.61 -16.60
C ASP A 295 5.15 -4.79 -17.11
N ASP A 296 6.41 -4.88 -16.69
CA ASP A 296 7.37 -5.90 -17.13
C ASP A 296 8.23 -6.38 -15.94
N PRO A 297 7.71 -7.34 -15.15
CA PRO A 297 8.42 -7.83 -13.99
C PRO A 297 9.70 -8.60 -14.39
N PRO A 298 10.82 -8.37 -13.68
CA PRO A 298 12.08 -9.05 -13.98
C PRO A 298 11.99 -10.54 -13.74
N GLY A 299 12.67 -11.33 -14.60
CA GLY A 299 12.77 -12.77 -14.38
C GLY A 299 13.47 -13.08 -13.05
N GLY A 300 12.87 -13.99 -12.27
CA GLY A 300 13.42 -14.38 -10.97
C GLY A 300 12.98 -13.51 -9.79
N ILE A 301 12.01 -12.62 -9.99
CA ILE A 301 11.37 -11.88 -8.88
C ILE A 301 10.76 -12.87 -7.88
N ARG A 302 10.83 -12.52 -6.63
CA ARG A 302 10.25 -13.29 -5.52
C ARG A 302 9.21 -12.45 -4.80
N PRO A 303 8.11 -13.04 -4.33
CA PRO A 303 7.22 -12.36 -3.40
C PRO A 303 7.95 -11.90 -2.14
N ASP A 304 7.38 -10.92 -1.45
CA ASP A 304 7.89 -10.35 -0.20
C ASP A 304 9.21 -9.56 -0.33
N LEU A 305 9.71 -9.27 -1.57
CA LEU A 305 10.82 -8.34 -1.78
C LEU A 305 10.37 -6.92 -1.49
N SER A 306 11.26 -6.13 -0.86
CA SER A 306 11.04 -4.71 -0.63
C SER A 306 11.10 -3.92 -1.93
N VAL A 307 10.24 -2.93 -2.04
CA VAL A 307 10.14 -2.02 -3.17
C VAL A 307 9.90 -0.61 -2.66
N THR A 308 10.53 0.37 -3.30
CA THR A 308 10.21 1.79 -3.18
C THR A 308 9.60 2.27 -4.48
N ALA A 309 8.55 3.04 -4.41
CA ALA A 309 7.86 3.55 -5.57
C ALA A 309 7.68 5.06 -5.51
N ASP A 310 7.94 5.72 -6.62
CA ASP A 310 7.64 7.11 -6.86
C ASP A 310 6.37 7.20 -7.72
N ILE A 311 5.25 7.56 -7.10
CA ILE A 311 3.96 7.70 -7.77
C ILE A 311 3.86 9.12 -8.31
N ILE A 312 3.67 9.27 -9.63
CA ILE A 312 3.51 10.56 -10.29
C ILE A 312 2.05 11.00 -10.14
N THR A 313 1.82 11.95 -9.23
CA THR A 313 0.47 12.45 -8.92
C THR A 313 0.06 13.62 -9.81
N ALA A 314 1.01 14.45 -10.21
CA ALA A 314 0.76 15.55 -11.13
C ALA A 314 1.98 15.85 -12.01
N THR A 315 1.73 16.28 -13.24
CA THR A 315 2.76 16.75 -14.15
C THR A 315 2.32 18.11 -14.71
N ARG A 316 3.22 19.08 -14.69
CA ARG A 316 2.98 20.39 -15.29
C ARG A 316 4.12 20.77 -16.21
N GLU A 317 3.81 20.78 -17.48
CA GLU A 317 4.76 21.21 -18.50
C GLU A 317 4.93 22.74 -18.47
N ASN A 318 6.17 23.20 -18.66
CA ASN A 318 6.47 24.63 -18.84
C ASN A 318 6.08 25.51 -17.63
N ALA A 319 6.16 24.98 -16.39
CA ALA A 319 5.89 25.72 -15.16
C ALA A 319 7.04 26.69 -14.83
N LEU A 320 6.73 27.82 -14.22
CA LEU A 320 7.74 28.72 -13.64
C LEU A 320 8.32 28.03 -12.40
N ALA A 321 9.56 27.58 -12.51
CA ALA A 321 10.22 26.81 -11.46
C ALA A 321 11.05 27.73 -10.56
N VAL A 322 10.89 27.55 -9.27
CA VAL A 322 11.60 28.26 -8.21
C VAL A 322 12.16 27.23 -7.23
N PRO A 323 13.47 27.29 -6.86
CA PRO A 323 14.04 26.37 -5.88
C PRO A 323 13.28 26.39 -4.56
N ILE A 324 13.04 25.21 -3.97
CA ILE A 324 12.30 25.08 -2.69
C ILE A 324 12.93 25.92 -1.57
N ILE A 325 14.25 26.03 -1.55
CA ILE A 325 15.00 26.80 -0.56
C ILE A 325 14.77 28.32 -0.65
N ALA A 326 14.26 28.85 -1.77
CA ALA A 326 13.96 30.26 -1.96
C ALA A 326 12.64 30.70 -1.31
N LEU A 327 11.77 29.74 -0.98
CA LEU A 327 10.47 30.04 -0.37
C LEU A 327 10.64 30.48 1.08
N THR A 328 9.99 31.57 1.44
CA THR A 328 9.95 32.10 2.81
C THR A 328 8.53 32.55 3.16
N VAL A 329 8.24 32.54 4.45
CA VAL A 329 6.93 32.94 4.97
C VAL A 329 7.07 34.22 5.77
N ARG A 330 6.21 35.20 5.53
CA ARG A 330 6.18 36.48 6.23
C ARG A 330 4.80 36.81 6.75
N PRO A 331 4.70 37.39 7.98
CA PRO A 331 3.42 37.88 8.47
C PRO A 331 2.87 39.00 7.56
N SER A 332 1.58 39.03 7.32
CA SER A 332 0.91 40.00 6.45
C SER A 332 1.18 41.46 6.85
N GLU A 333 1.42 41.72 8.14
CA GLU A 333 1.76 43.06 8.66
C GLU A 333 3.11 43.61 8.15
N GLU A 334 4.08 42.74 7.89
CA GLU A 334 5.39 43.14 7.31
C GLU A 334 5.30 43.42 5.82
N VAL A 335 4.44 42.70 5.11
CA VAL A 335 4.27 42.85 3.66
C VAL A 335 3.55 44.16 3.32
N GLU A 336 2.52 44.55 4.09
CA GLU A 336 1.80 45.81 3.90
C GLU A 336 2.62 47.05 4.28
N SER A 337 3.48 46.97 5.31
CA SER A 337 4.33 48.11 5.75
C SER A 337 5.45 48.41 4.75
N GLY A 338 5.91 47.45 3.95
CA GLY A 338 6.90 47.67 2.88
C GLY A 338 6.37 48.42 1.67
N THR A 339 5.05 48.51 1.48
CA THR A 339 4.41 49.15 0.32
C THR A 339 3.99 50.62 0.60
N SER A 340 4.03 51.07 1.86
CA SER A 340 3.52 52.40 2.28
C SER A 340 4.62 53.34 2.80
N ALA A 341 5.59 53.65 1.95
CA ALA A 341 6.50 54.78 2.21
C ALA A 341 6.09 56.01 1.42
N SER A 342 4.91 56.59 1.72
CA SER A 342 4.64 58.03 1.58
C SER A 342 3.23 58.36 2.10
N GLY A 343 3.14 59.15 3.19
CA GLY A 343 1.91 59.93 3.43
C GLY A 343 1.39 59.97 4.86
N GLN A 344 2.05 60.73 5.73
CA GLN A 344 1.48 61.74 6.62
C GLN A 344 0.43 61.38 7.71
N VAL A 345 0.89 61.33 8.95
CA VAL A 345 0.56 62.23 10.11
C VAL A 345 -0.91 62.57 10.39
N GLY A 346 -1.34 62.20 11.61
CA GLY A 346 -2.17 63.03 12.45
C GLY A 346 -3.52 62.46 12.84
N GLY A 347 -3.71 62.14 14.12
CA GLY A 347 -5.04 61.94 14.68
C GLY A 347 -5.03 61.24 16.03
N ASP A 348 -4.85 62.02 17.09
CA ASP A 348 -5.06 61.69 18.50
C ASP A 348 -6.53 61.34 18.74
N ASP A 349 -6.86 60.11 19.13
CA ASP A 349 -8.12 59.85 19.83
C ASP A 349 -7.99 58.75 20.88
N ARG A 350 -8.27 59.14 22.12
CA ARG A 350 -8.35 58.27 23.30
C ARG A 350 -9.72 57.63 23.35
N GLY A 351 -9.80 56.31 23.31
CA GLY A 351 -11.09 55.69 23.60
C GLY A 351 -11.09 54.17 23.65
N THR A 352 -11.10 53.61 24.87
CA THR A 352 -11.75 52.38 25.28
C THR A 352 -11.13 51.06 24.88
N ARG A 353 -10.38 50.45 25.81
CA ARG A 353 -9.91 49.03 25.76
C ARG A 353 -11.10 48.09 25.86
N GLY A 354 -11.46 47.47 24.73
CA GLY A 354 -12.17 46.21 24.67
C GLY A 354 -11.14 45.03 24.64
N PRO A 355 -11.54 43.78 24.92
CA PRO A 355 -10.61 42.65 24.88
C PRO A 355 -10.04 42.51 23.48
N ILE A 356 -8.72 42.56 23.39
CA ILE A 356 -7.95 42.43 22.17
C ILE A 356 -8.10 40.95 21.71
N SER A 357 -8.99 40.67 20.74
CA SER A 357 -8.81 39.54 19.85
C SER A 357 -7.50 39.84 19.11
N GLN A 358 -6.48 39.05 19.33
CA GLN A 358 -5.28 39.05 18.49
C GLN A 358 -5.73 38.78 17.07
N PRO A 359 -5.45 39.65 16.09
CA PRO A 359 -5.60 39.29 14.70
C PRO A 359 -4.65 38.09 14.47
N GLN A 360 -5.15 36.97 13.99
CA GLN A 360 -4.34 35.91 13.40
C GLN A 360 -3.68 36.63 12.19
N SER A 361 -2.40 36.92 12.31
CA SER A 361 -1.60 37.35 11.17
C SER A 361 -1.60 36.16 10.20
N GLU A 362 -2.24 36.33 9.04
CA GLU A 362 -2.14 35.36 7.96
C GLU A 362 -0.69 35.40 7.47
N ASP A 363 -0.02 34.28 7.58
CA ASP A 363 1.31 34.07 7.05
C ASP A 363 1.23 34.01 5.52
N ILE A 364 2.03 34.84 4.84
CA ILE A 364 2.08 34.93 3.37
C ILE A 364 3.36 34.27 2.87
N GLU A 365 3.21 33.30 1.99
CA GLU A 365 4.31 32.68 1.28
C GLU A 365 4.83 33.57 0.17
N GLY A 366 6.17 33.63 0.00
CA GLY A 366 6.76 34.48 -1.02
C GLY A 366 8.25 34.23 -1.22
N VAL A 367 8.80 34.88 -2.21
CA VAL A 367 10.22 34.83 -2.55
C VAL A 367 10.78 36.27 -2.61
N PHE A 368 12.10 36.40 -2.42
CA PHE A 368 12.79 37.66 -2.61
C PHE A 368 13.31 37.80 -4.03
N ILE A 369 12.77 38.77 -4.77
CA ILE A 369 13.24 39.12 -6.12
C ILE A 369 14.30 40.24 -5.97
N VAL A 370 15.41 40.10 -6.69
CA VAL A 370 16.50 41.05 -6.71
C VAL A 370 16.32 42.04 -7.88
N GLN A 371 16.20 43.35 -7.57
CA GLN A 371 16.12 44.41 -8.54
C GLN A 371 17.16 45.49 -8.17
N ASP A 372 18.04 45.85 -9.07
CA ASP A 372 19.09 46.86 -8.85
C ASP A 372 19.95 46.65 -7.58
N GLY A 373 20.21 45.36 -7.23
CA GLY A 373 20.99 44.97 -6.06
C GLY A 373 20.26 45.10 -4.71
N GLN A 374 18.95 45.32 -4.73
CA GLN A 374 18.08 45.30 -3.56
C GLN A 374 17.03 44.21 -3.67
N VAL A 375 16.64 43.63 -2.55
CA VAL A 375 15.60 42.61 -2.49
C VAL A 375 14.22 43.21 -2.28
N ARG A 376 13.24 42.64 -2.94
CA ARG A 376 11.82 42.92 -2.75
C ARG A 376 11.07 41.62 -2.50
N PHE A 377 10.34 41.56 -1.43
CA PHE A 377 9.45 40.44 -1.16
C PHE A 377 8.30 40.43 -2.18
N ALA A 378 8.12 39.29 -2.84
CA ALA A 378 7.03 39.04 -3.78
C ALA A 378 6.20 37.86 -3.25
N PRO A 379 4.93 38.12 -2.87
CA PRO A 379 4.01 37.03 -2.56
C PRO A 379 3.85 36.13 -3.76
N VAL A 380 3.91 34.81 -3.54
CA VAL A 380 3.73 33.82 -4.60
C VAL A 380 2.63 32.85 -4.23
N GLU A 381 1.93 32.36 -5.25
CA GLU A 381 0.99 31.27 -5.12
C GLU A 381 1.68 30.00 -5.63
N VAL A 382 1.92 29.06 -4.71
CA VAL A 382 2.58 27.80 -5.00
C VAL A 382 1.59 26.85 -5.67
N GLY A 383 2.03 26.20 -6.74
CA GLY A 383 1.29 25.15 -7.44
C GLY A 383 1.82 23.77 -7.07
N ILE A 384 2.21 22.98 -8.08
CA ILE A 384 2.80 21.66 -7.86
C ILE A 384 4.22 21.75 -7.28
N THR A 385 4.58 20.75 -6.46
CA THR A 385 5.90 20.69 -5.84
C THR A 385 6.68 19.50 -6.41
N GLY A 386 7.77 19.82 -7.12
CA GLY A 386 8.73 18.79 -7.57
C GLY A 386 9.81 18.50 -6.51
N GLN A 387 10.81 17.71 -6.86
CA GLN A 387 11.87 17.30 -5.93
C GLN A 387 12.78 18.45 -5.47
N GLU A 388 13.16 19.36 -6.35
CA GLU A 388 14.07 20.48 -6.06
C GLU A 388 13.41 21.84 -6.24
N HIS A 389 12.34 21.92 -7.01
CA HIS A 389 11.66 23.15 -7.38
C HIS A 389 10.17 23.01 -7.18
N PHE A 390 9.53 24.12 -6.84
CA PHE A 390 8.07 24.22 -6.89
C PHE A 390 7.63 25.10 -8.06
N GLY A 391 6.45 24.81 -8.59
CA GLY A 391 5.82 25.56 -9.64
C GLY A 391 5.09 26.77 -9.07
N VAL A 392 5.40 27.97 -9.57
CA VAL A 392 4.71 29.20 -9.18
C VAL A 392 3.61 29.52 -10.18
N LEU A 393 2.41 29.80 -9.65
CA LEU A 393 1.24 30.18 -10.45
C LEU A 393 1.22 31.69 -10.72
N THR A 394 1.49 32.50 -9.66
CA THR A 394 1.47 33.96 -9.69
C THR A 394 2.56 34.53 -8.78
N GLY A 395 3.05 35.73 -9.07
CA GLY A 395 3.98 36.47 -8.21
C GLY A 395 5.38 36.64 -8.77
N VAL A 396 5.85 35.83 -9.69
CA VAL A 396 7.14 35.93 -10.38
C VAL A 396 7.00 35.81 -11.88
N SER A 397 8.00 36.26 -12.63
CA SER A 397 8.07 36.19 -14.08
C SER A 397 9.33 35.44 -14.53
N GLU A 398 9.28 34.86 -15.71
CA GLU A 398 10.43 34.22 -16.32
C GLU A 398 11.57 35.23 -16.50
N GLY A 399 12.78 34.85 -16.03
CA GLY A 399 13.94 35.71 -16.04
C GLY A 399 14.14 36.57 -14.80
N ASP A 400 13.19 36.58 -13.83
CA ASP A 400 13.39 37.25 -12.55
C ASP A 400 14.55 36.57 -11.79
N THR A 401 15.43 37.40 -11.21
CA THR A 401 16.50 36.93 -10.33
C THR A 401 16.00 36.88 -8.90
N ILE A 402 16.07 35.72 -8.27
CA ILE A 402 15.58 35.45 -6.92
C ILE A 402 16.71 35.06 -5.97
N VAL A 403 16.49 35.23 -4.67
CA VAL A 403 17.42 34.76 -3.64
C VAL A 403 17.16 33.30 -3.36
N ALA A 404 18.14 32.43 -3.69
CA ALA A 404 18.07 30.97 -3.54
C ALA A 404 18.91 30.42 -2.37
N GLY A 405 19.33 31.26 -1.44
CA GLY A 405 20.07 30.78 -0.26
C GLY A 405 21.15 31.74 0.25
N PRO A 406 21.79 31.42 1.36
CA PRO A 406 21.47 30.38 2.34
C PRO A 406 20.19 30.68 3.13
N TYR A 407 19.52 29.66 3.63
CA TYR A 407 18.22 29.81 4.32
C TYR A 407 18.25 30.78 5.51
N GLN A 408 19.34 30.82 6.28
CA GLN A 408 19.49 31.77 7.39
C GLN A 408 19.43 33.22 6.92
N GLN A 409 20.09 33.55 5.80
CA GLN A 409 20.10 34.87 5.22
C GLN A 409 18.71 35.25 4.71
N ILE A 410 18.03 34.34 3.99
CA ILE A 410 16.67 34.57 3.49
C ILE A 410 15.73 34.94 4.63
N ARG A 411 15.87 34.33 5.80
CA ARG A 411 15.04 34.57 6.97
C ARG A 411 15.26 35.93 7.61
N GLU A 412 16.49 36.48 7.51
CA GLU A 412 16.86 37.76 8.08
C GLU A 412 16.67 38.94 7.10
N LEU A 413 16.52 38.65 5.79
CA LEU A 413 16.31 39.69 4.78
C LEU A 413 14.99 40.42 4.95
N SER A 414 15.02 41.75 4.71
CA SER A 414 13.82 42.60 4.64
C SER A 414 13.77 43.31 3.30
N THR A 415 12.56 43.69 2.86
CA THR A 415 12.39 44.44 1.62
C THR A 415 13.21 45.73 1.62
N GLY A 416 14.07 45.91 0.62
CA GLY A 416 14.96 47.07 0.50
C GLY A 416 16.40 46.79 0.92
N ASP A 417 16.70 45.63 1.50
CA ASP A 417 18.07 45.27 1.84
C ASP A 417 18.92 45.08 0.59
N ARG A 418 20.18 45.47 0.69
CA ARG A 418 21.16 45.25 -0.37
C ARG A 418 21.74 43.84 -0.25
N VAL A 419 21.82 43.16 -1.38
CA VAL A 419 22.40 41.82 -1.46
C VAL A 419 23.61 41.83 -2.40
N GLN A 420 24.53 40.91 -2.13
CA GLN A 420 25.70 40.65 -2.97
C GLN A 420 25.74 39.19 -3.30
N GLU A 421 25.94 38.87 -4.56
CA GLU A 421 26.07 37.48 -5.02
C GLU A 421 27.27 36.79 -4.37
N LEU A 422 27.01 35.63 -3.76
CA LEU A 422 28.06 34.75 -3.23
C LEU A 422 28.64 33.96 -4.40
N GLY A 423 29.95 34.06 -4.65
CA GLY A 423 30.61 33.26 -5.69
C GLY A 423 30.53 31.78 -5.34
N GLU A 424 30.43 30.93 -6.36
CA GLU A 424 30.18 29.47 -6.31
C GLU A 424 31.14 28.67 -5.39
N ASN A 425 32.23 29.27 -4.87
CA ASN A 425 33.27 28.67 -4.04
C ASN A 425 33.58 29.43 -2.73
N GLU A 426 32.75 30.39 -2.31
CA GLU A 426 32.96 31.11 -1.07
C GLU A 426 32.09 30.51 0.05
N GLU A 427 32.73 29.71 0.93
CA GLU A 427 32.13 29.32 2.21
C GLU A 427 31.91 30.57 3.07
N LEU A 428 30.74 30.66 3.72
CA LEU A 428 30.42 31.72 4.67
C LEU A 428 31.53 31.82 5.73
N PRO A 429 32.01 33.01 6.06
CA PRO A 429 32.96 33.16 7.17
C PRO A 429 32.27 32.75 8.47
N ASP A 430 32.82 31.74 9.12
CA ASP A 430 32.41 31.26 10.44
C ASP A 430 32.29 32.42 11.42
N THR A 431 31.11 32.75 11.87
CA THR A 431 30.80 33.81 12.85
C THR A 431 31.14 33.38 14.29
N GLU A 432 31.97 32.34 14.50
CA GLU A 432 32.40 31.90 15.81
C GLU A 432 33.93 31.88 15.98
N SER A 433 34.60 33.03 15.90
CA SER A 433 35.91 33.17 16.53
C SER A 433 36.26 34.64 16.86
N GLY A 434 35.58 35.21 17.83
CA GLY A 434 35.84 36.58 18.25
C GLY A 434 35.52 36.93 19.68
N PHE A 435 35.50 35.97 20.64
CA PHE A 435 35.31 36.40 22.06
C PHE A 435 35.85 35.42 23.11
N PHE A 436 36.92 34.71 22.83
CA PHE A 436 37.66 33.96 23.89
C PHE A 436 39.17 34.17 23.78
N GLY A 437 39.65 35.34 24.18
CA GLY A 437 41.06 35.61 24.15
C GLY A 437 41.49 36.78 25.01
N LEU A 438 40.87 37.01 26.17
CA LEU A 438 41.39 38.05 27.11
C LEU A 438 40.94 37.78 28.56
N PHE A 439 41.28 36.61 29.14
CA PHE A 439 41.36 36.47 30.60
C PHE A 439 42.01 35.07 30.87
N GLY A 440 43.33 35.08 31.03
CA GLY A 440 44.09 33.89 31.42
C GLY A 440 45.57 34.15 31.58
N GLY A 441 45.91 34.93 32.56
CA GLY A 441 47.29 35.19 32.95
C GLY A 441 47.31 35.60 34.42
N GLY A 442 47.56 34.66 35.31
CA GLY A 442 47.77 34.87 36.71
C GLY A 442 48.08 33.54 37.38
#